data_e7b495b8a7f514f358204e14b4b1c5e1
#
_entry.id   e7b495b8a7f514f358204e14b4b1c5e1
#
_cell.length_a   1.000
_cell.length_b   1.000
_cell.length_c   1.000
_cell.angle_alpha   90.00
_cell.angle_beta   90.00
_cell.angle_gamma   90.00
#
_symmetry.space_group_name_H-M   'P 1'
#
loop_
_entity.id
_entity.type
_entity.pdbx_description
1 polymer ?
#
loop_
_entity_poly.entity_id
_entity_poly.type
_entity_poly.pdbx_seq_one_letter_code
_entity_poly.pdbx_strand_id
1 'polypeptide(L)'
;DAMSIQHFAKQLEVTLDDVCKSKKDCITNVVLKNLQPLSLTQRPFHCTNPKSKEWYIKDENQGWEEDSGEKLLQNAEESIRKKWVCEFESRYPEWMENDQLRVKYVEIAGSTTAELPEKTKLKLLRELAGEVHLTKEDMV
;
A
#
# COMPACT_ATOMS: atom_id res chain seq x y z
N ASP A 1 -16.90 -6.23 11.39
CA ASP A 1 -15.62 -6.74 11.81
C ASP A 1 -14.50 -6.33 10.86
N ALA A 2 -13.43 -5.80 11.43
CA ALA A 2 -12.31 -5.34 10.64
C ALA A 2 -11.47 -6.51 10.12
N MET A 3 -11.01 -6.41 8.87
CA MET A 3 -10.07 -7.38 8.34
C MET A 3 -8.66 -7.10 8.87
N SER A 4 -7.79 -8.12 8.85
CA SER A 4 -6.39 -7.91 9.22
C SER A 4 -5.63 -7.18 8.12
N ILE A 5 -4.48 -6.61 8.47
CA ILE A 5 -3.60 -5.95 7.47
C ILE A 5 -3.11 -6.96 6.44
N GLN A 6 -2.86 -8.19 6.85
CA GLN A 6 -2.43 -9.26 5.95
C GLN A 6 -3.54 -9.59 4.94
N HIS A 7 -4.78 -9.69 5.39
CA HIS A 7 -5.92 -9.96 4.52
C HIS A 7 -6.13 -8.81 3.52
N PHE A 8 -6.07 -7.58 4.01
CA PHE A 8 -6.18 -6.39 3.18
C PHE A 8 -5.11 -6.38 2.08
N ALA A 9 -3.86 -6.67 2.44
CA ALA A 9 -2.76 -6.70 1.48
C ALA A 9 -2.96 -7.77 0.40
N LYS A 10 -3.49 -8.93 0.77
CA LYS A 10 -3.78 -9.99 -0.20
C LYS A 10 -4.85 -9.60 -1.22
N GLN A 11 -5.75 -8.71 -0.83
CA GLN A 11 -6.86 -8.27 -1.68
C GLN A 11 -6.56 -7.03 -2.50
N LEU A 12 -5.37 -6.42 -2.35
CA LEU A 12 -5.04 -5.20 -3.07
C LEU A 12 -5.13 -5.39 -4.58
N GLU A 13 -5.85 -4.49 -5.24
CA GLU A 13 -5.83 -4.39 -6.69
C GLU A 13 -4.69 -3.46 -7.09
N VAL A 14 -3.77 -3.96 -7.89
CA VAL A 14 -2.60 -3.23 -8.37
C VAL A 14 -2.62 -3.24 -9.89
N THR A 15 -2.60 -2.05 -10.50
CA THR A 15 -2.56 -1.91 -11.96
C THR A 15 -1.16 -1.56 -12.42
N LEU A 16 -0.91 -1.71 -13.72
CA LEU A 16 0.37 -1.29 -14.31
C LEU A 16 0.57 0.22 -14.19
N ASP A 17 -0.50 1.01 -14.29
CA ASP A 17 -0.41 2.45 -14.11
C ASP A 17 0.07 2.81 -12.70
N ASP A 18 -0.36 2.05 -11.70
CA ASP A 18 0.10 2.27 -10.32
C ASP A 18 1.61 2.14 -10.20
N VAL A 19 2.18 1.06 -10.76
CA VAL A 19 3.61 0.78 -10.62
C VAL A 19 4.50 1.61 -11.55
N CYS A 20 3.92 2.32 -12.49
CA CYS A 20 4.65 3.27 -13.32
C CYS A 20 4.89 4.62 -12.61
N LYS A 21 4.24 4.83 -11.47
CA LYS A 21 4.42 6.03 -10.64
C LYS A 21 5.65 5.85 -9.74
N SER A 22 6.05 6.92 -9.06
CA SER A 22 7.09 6.79 -8.04
C SER A 22 6.63 5.78 -6.98
N LYS A 23 7.56 5.13 -6.30
CA LYS A 23 7.23 4.13 -5.29
C LYS A 23 6.29 4.70 -4.22
N LYS A 24 6.56 5.93 -3.76
CA LYS A 24 5.70 6.60 -2.78
C LYS A 24 4.28 6.78 -3.29
N ASP A 25 4.12 7.33 -4.50
CA ASP A 25 2.80 7.58 -5.06
C ASP A 25 2.08 6.29 -5.40
N CYS A 26 2.80 5.26 -5.82
CA CYS A 26 2.23 3.94 -6.05
C CYS A 26 1.60 3.38 -4.78
N ILE A 27 2.34 3.35 -3.68
CA ILE A 27 1.85 2.83 -2.40
C ILE A 27 0.66 3.63 -1.91
N THR A 28 0.77 4.97 -1.92
CA THR A 28 -0.30 5.85 -1.47
C THR A 28 -1.58 5.60 -2.26
N ASN A 29 -1.48 5.59 -3.57
CA ASN A 29 -2.62 5.41 -4.46
C ASN A 29 -3.26 4.03 -4.33
N VAL A 30 -2.45 2.97 -4.28
CA VAL A 30 -2.95 1.60 -4.15
C VAL A 30 -3.68 1.43 -2.82
N VAL A 31 -3.11 1.91 -1.72
CA VAL A 31 -3.73 1.80 -0.41
C VAL A 31 -5.05 2.56 -0.38
N LEU A 32 -5.08 3.81 -0.82
CA LEU A 32 -6.28 4.64 -0.75
C LEU A 32 -7.41 4.09 -1.62
N LYS A 33 -7.14 3.67 -2.84
CA LYS A 33 -8.20 3.15 -3.71
C LYS A 33 -8.78 1.83 -3.20
N ASN A 34 -7.98 1.03 -2.50
CA ASN A 34 -8.45 -0.23 -1.95
C ASN A 34 -9.16 -0.07 -0.60
N LEU A 35 -8.94 1.05 0.09
CA LEU A 35 -9.70 1.41 1.29
C LEU A 35 -11.07 1.97 0.98
N GLN A 36 -11.20 2.65 -0.13
CA GLN A 36 -12.42 3.38 -0.48
C GLN A 36 -13.71 2.55 -0.38
N PRO A 37 -13.76 1.29 -0.89
CA PRO A 37 -14.97 0.49 -0.77
C PRO A 37 -15.24 -0.06 0.63
N LEU A 38 -14.30 0.09 1.57
CA LEU A 38 -14.44 -0.44 2.92
C LEU A 38 -15.09 0.59 3.85
N SER A 39 -16.02 0.13 4.68
CA SER A 39 -16.57 0.97 5.76
C SER A 39 -15.51 1.14 6.85
N LEU A 40 -15.69 2.13 7.72
CA LEU A 40 -14.75 2.40 8.81
C LEU A 40 -14.49 1.17 9.68
N THR A 41 -15.54 0.39 9.94
CA THR A 41 -15.42 -0.80 10.80
C THR A 41 -14.70 -1.97 10.11
N GLN A 42 -14.61 -1.96 8.78
CA GLN A 42 -13.94 -3.03 8.02
C GLN A 42 -12.46 -2.75 7.78
N ARG A 43 -12.03 -1.51 7.96
CA ARG A 43 -10.65 -1.10 7.65
C ARG A 43 -9.64 -1.75 8.59
N PRO A 44 -8.49 -2.21 8.06
CA PRO A 44 -7.48 -2.92 8.86
C PRO A 44 -6.57 -1.99 9.67
N PHE A 45 -6.71 -0.69 9.52
CA PHE A 45 -5.87 0.27 10.26
C PHE A 45 -6.60 1.60 10.42
N HIS A 46 -6.20 2.33 11.45
CA HIS A 46 -6.72 3.67 11.76
C HIS A 46 -5.61 4.57 12.27
N CYS A 47 -5.76 5.85 12.04
CA CYS A 47 -4.91 6.87 12.62
C CYS A 47 -5.83 7.90 13.30
N THR A 48 -5.63 8.13 14.60
CA THR A 48 -6.48 9.05 15.37
C THR A 48 -5.96 10.49 15.34
N ASN A 49 -4.71 10.68 14.97
CA ASN A 49 -4.09 12.00 14.91
C ASN A 49 -3.14 12.06 13.70
N PRO A 50 -3.46 12.85 12.66
CA PRO A 50 -2.63 12.94 11.46
C PRO A 50 -1.21 13.46 11.70
N LYS A 51 -0.98 14.15 12.82
CA LYS A 51 0.34 14.64 13.20
C LYS A 51 1.13 13.65 14.02
N SER A 52 0.46 12.62 14.52
CA SER A 52 1.05 11.56 15.32
C SER A 52 1.63 10.46 14.43
N LYS A 53 2.61 9.74 14.96
CA LYS A 53 3.14 8.54 14.32
C LYS A 53 2.42 7.29 14.83
N GLU A 54 1.33 7.48 15.54
CA GLU A 54 0.58 6.38 16.16
C GLU A 54 -0.49 5.86 15.22
N TRP A 55 -0.32 4.63 14.80
CA TRP A 55 -1.26 3.90 13.99
C TRP A 55 -1.78 2.70 14.77
N TYR A 56 -3.05 2.39 14.58
CA TYR A 56 -3.66 1.17 15.11
C TYR A 56 -3.89 0.24 13.95
N ILE A 57 -3.21 -0.89 13.95
CA ILE A 57 -3.21 -1.85 12.84
C ILE A 57 -3.70 -3.20 13.35
N LYS A 58 -4.63 -3.82 12.63
CA LYS A 58 -5.14 -5.13 13.00
C LYS A 58 -4.27 -6.22 12.39
N ASP A 59 -3.56 -6.96 13.24
CA ASP A 59 -2.75 -8.10 12.85
C ASP A 59 -3.57 -9.40 12.96
N GLU A 60 -3.39 -10.33 12.03
CA GLU A 60 -4.17 -11.56 12.00
C GLU A 60 -3.96 -12.45 13.23
N ASN A 61 -2.79 -12.34 13.87
CA ASN A 61 -2.45 -13.16 15.05
C ASN A 61 -2.56 -12.40 16.37
N GLN A 62 -2.30 -11.10 16.33
CA GLN A 62 -2.18 -10.27 17.56
C GLN A 62 -3.39 -9.36 17.78
N GLY A 63 -4.29 -9.28 16.82
CA GLY A 63 -5.40 -8.34 16.89
C GLY A 63 -4.94 -6.90 16.69
N TRP A 64 -5.66 -5.97 17.30
CA TRP A 64 -5.32 -4.55 17.19
C TRP A 64 -4.06 -4.24 17.99
N GLU A 65 -3.11 -3.60 17.36
CA GLU A 65 -1.88 -3.16 18.00
C GLU A 65 -1.46 -1.78 17.53
N GLU A 66 -0.73 -1.09 18.37
CA GLU A 66 -0.15 0.21 18.04
C GLU A 66 1.15 -0.01 17.26
N ASP A 67 1.35 0.78 16.20
CA ASP A 67 2.51 0.65 15.33
C ASP A 67 2.83 2.01 14.71
N SER A 68 4.05 2.16 14.20
CA SER A 68 4.48 3.39 13.52
C SER A 68 4.06 3.46 12.05
N GLY A 69 3.30 2.47 11.57
CA GLY A 69 2.90 2.37 10.16
C GLY A 69 3.77 1.39 9.37
N GLU A 70 4.79 0.81 9.98
CA GLU A 70 5.70 -0.12 9.31
C GLU A 70 5.00 -1.38 8.79
N LYS A 71 4.09 -1.96 9.57
CA LYS A 71 3.35 -3.15 9.12
C LYS A 71 2.51 -2.86 7.89
N LEU A 72 1.88 -1.68 7.85
CA LEU A 72 1.10 -1.26 6.70
C LEU A 72 2.00 -1.19 5.47
N LEU A 73 3.13 -0.49 5.58
CA LEU A 73 4.05 -0.31 4.45
C LEU A 73 4.64 -1.64 3.99
N GLN A 74 5.10 -2.48 4.92
CA GLN A 74 5.69 -3.77 4.58
C GLN A 74 4.71 -4.68 3.85
N ASN A 75 3.49 -4.76 4.33
CA ASN A 75 2.47 -5.60 3.71
C ASN A 75 2.05 -5.06 2.35
N ALA A 76 1.89 -3.75 2.21
CA ALA A 76 1.55 -3.13 0.94
C ALA A 76 2.67 -3.31 -0.10
N GLU A 77 3.91 -3.05 0.29
CA GLU A 77 5.07 -3.22 -0.60
C GLU A 77 5.20 -4.65 -1.10
N GLU A 78 5.08 -5.61 -0.21
CA GLU A 78 5.19 -7.03 -0.57
C GLU A 78 4.10 -7.44 -1.55
N SER A 79 2.88 -7.02 -1.30
CA SER A 79 1.76 -7.32 -2.19
C SER A 79 1.95 -6.70 -3.57
N ILE A 80 2.37 -5.43 -3.63
CA ILE A 80 2.61 -4.74 -4.89
C ILE A 80 3.70 -5.46 -5.69
N ARG A 81 4.81 -5.83 -5.04
CA ARG A 81 5.92 -6.54 -5.70
C ARG A 81 5.48 -7.86 -6.32
N LYS A 82 4.60 -8.60 -5.64
CA LYS A 82 4.11 -9.88 -6.14
C LYS A 82 3.11 -9.73 -7.27
N LYS A 83 2.26 -8.71 -7.20
CA LYS A 83 1.12 -8.59 -8.12
C LYS A 83 1.46 -7.91 -9.44
N TRP A 84 2.36 -6.91 -9.44
CA TRP A 84 2.64 -6.20 -10.68
C TRP A 84 3.28 -7.11 -11.74
N VAL A 85 4.07 -8.10 -11.31
CA VAL A 85 4.72 -9.03 -12.25
C VAL A 85 3.66 -9.81 -13.02
N CYS A 86 2.65 -10.32 -12.32
CA CYS A 86 1.54 -11.05 -12.95
C CYS A 86 0.76 -10.17 -13.92
N GLU A 87 0.49 -8.94 -13.52
CA GLU A 87 -0.20 -7.98 -14.38
C GLU A 87 0.61 -7.64 -15.63
N PHE A 88 1.92 -7.45 -15.47
CA PHE A 88 2.82 -7.16 -16.60
C PHE A 88 2.87 -8.31 -17.59
N GLU A 89 3.07 -9.53 -17.09
CA GLU A 89 3.15 -10.72 -17.92
C GLU A 89 1.82 -11.03 -18.62
N SER A 90 0.72 -10.78 -17.94
CA SER A 90 -0.61 -10.96 -18.52
C SER A 90 -0.86 -10.00 -19.66
N ARG A 91 -0.44 -8.73 -19.50
CA ARG A 91 -0.65 -7.71 -20.54
C ARG A 91 0.35 -7.81 -21.68
N TYR A 92 1.57 -8.22 -21.38
CA TYR A 92 2.67 -8.31 -22.36
C TYR A 92 3.30 -9.71 -22.33
N PRO A 93 2.61 -10.75 -22.80
CA PRO A 93 3.12 -12.13 -22.69
C PRO A 93 4.45 -12.35 -23.42
N GLU A 94 4.78 -11.52 -24.40
CA GLU A 94 6.04 -11.63 -25.16
C GLU A 94 7.07 -10.57 -24.78
N TRP A 95 6.98 -10.05 -23.55
CA TRP A 95 7.84 -8.95 -23.11
C TRP A 95 9.34 -9.27 -23.17
N MET A 96 9.72 -10.53 -22.96
CA MET A 96 11.13 -10.96 -23.02
C MET A 96 11.75 -10.79 -24.40
N GLU A 97 10.92 -10.80 -25.45
CA GLU A 97 11.36 -10.67 -26.82
C GLU A 97 11.32 -9.24 -27.34
N ASN A 98 10.88 -8.31 -26.53
CA ASN A 98 10.73 -6.89 -26.89
C ASN A 98 11.65 -6.03 -26.02
N ASP A 99 12.62 -5.37 -26.66
CA ASP A 99 13.63 -4.56 -25.96
C ASP A 99 13.02 -3.45 -25.12
N GLN A 100 12.02 -2.76 -25.63
CA GLN A 100 11.37 -1.66 -24.91
C GLN A 100 10.62 -2.16 -23.68
N LEU A 101 9.95 -3.29 -23.80
CA LEU A 101 9.21 -3.89 -22.68
C LEU A 101 10.17 -4.45 -21.63
N ARG A 102 11.32 -4.99 -22.03
CA ARG A 102 12.35 -5.43 -21.07
C ARG A 102 12.89 -4.26 -20.26
N VAL A 103 13.14 -3.12 -20.91
CA VAL A 103 13.57 -1.91 -20.22
C VAL A 103 12.50 -1.46 -19.22
N LYS A 104 11.23 -1.45 -19.65
CA LYS A 104 10.12 -1.08 -18.79
C LYS A 104 10.00 -2.01 -17.58
N TYR A 105 10.13 -3.31 -17.79
CA TYR A 105 10.13 -4.30 -16.71
C TYR A 105 11.20 -4.01 -15.67
N VAL A 106 12.44 -3.77 -16.13
CA VAL A 106 13.57 -3.48 -15.24
C VAL A 106 13.35 -2.19 -14.46
N GLU A 107 12.81 -1.16 -15.11
CA GLU A 107 12.51 0.11 -14.44
C GLU A 107 11.48 -0.08 -13.32
N ILE A 108 10.39 -0.82 -13.59
CA ILE A 108 9.36 -1.09 -12.60
C ILE A 108 9.94 -1.94 -11.46
N ALA A 109 10.69 -2.99 -11.79
CA ALA A 109 11.32 -3.85 -10.80
C ALA A 109 12.24 -3.05 -9.87
N GLY A 110 13.06 -2.16 -10.44
CA GLY A 110 13.95 -1.30 -9.68
C GLY A 110 13.19 -0.35 -8.75
N SER A 111 12.13 0.26 -9.25
CA SER A 111 11.30 1.17 -8.47
C SER A 111 10.60 0.46 -7.30
N THR A 112 10.01 -0.71 -7.57
CA THR A 112 9.25 -1.44 -6.55
C THR A 112 10.12 -2.10 -5.48
N THR A 113 11.38 -2.42 -5.79
CA THR A 113 12.31 -3.03 -4.83
C THR A 113 13.19 -2.03 -4.10
N ALA A 114 13.30 -0.80 -4.60
CA ALA A 114 14.11 0.24 -3.94
C ALA A 114 13.55 0.56 -2.56
N GLU A 115 14.43 0.82 -1.60
CA GLU A 115 14.01 1.25 -0.27
C GLU A 115 13.58 2.71 -0.31
N LEU A 116 12.48 3.02 0.39
CA LEU A 116 12.06 4.40 0.56
C LEU A 116 12.95 5.09 1.59
N PRO A 117 13.48 6.28 1.30
CA PRO A 117 14.17 7.08 2.32
C PRO A 117 13.23 7.36 3.49
N GLU A 118 13.80 7.50 4.69
CA GLU A 118 13.00 7.72 5.90
C GLU A 118 12.09 8.94 5.79
N LYS A 119 12.59 10.04 5.24
CA LYS A 119 11.80 11.25 5.02
C LYS A 119 10.60 10.99 4.11
N THR A 120 10.79 10.19 3.08
CA THR A 120 9.74 9.84 2.13
C THR A 120 8.68 8.95 2.78
N LYS A 121 9.11 7.99 3.62
CA LYS A 121 8.17 7.15 4.40
C LYS A 121 7.30 8.00 5.31
N LEU A 122 7.91 8.95 6.03
CA LEU A 122 7.18 9.83 6.92
C LEU A 122 6.17 10.69 6.17
N LYS A 123 6.56 11.20 5.01
CA LYS A 123 5.67 11.98 4.17
C LYS A 123 4.49 11.15 3.67
N LEU A 124 4.76 9.93 3.23
CA LEU A 124 3.74 8.99 2.77
C LEU A 124 2.74 8.69 3.88
N LEU A 125 3.24 8.35 5.07
CA LEU A 125 2.38 8.03 6.21
C LEU A 125 1.55 9.24 6.64
N ARG A 126 2.12 10.44 6.57
CA ARG A 126 1.40 11.66 6.90
C ARG A 126 0.26 11.93 5.90
N GLU A 127 0.50 11.70 4.62
CA GLU A 127 -0.53 11.84 3.59
C GLU A 127 -1.66 10.82 3.80
N LEU A 128 -1.31 9.56 4.08
CA LEU A 128 -2.30 8.53 4.38
C LEU A 128 -3.09 8.88 5.64
N ALA A 129 -2.41 9.35 6.68
CA ALA A 129 -3.05 9.73 7.93
C ALA A 129 -4.09 10.85 7.72
N GLY A 130 -3.78 11.82 6.87
CA GLY A 130 -4.71 12.90 6.52
C GLY A 130 -5.99 12.41 5.86
N GLU A 131 -5.90 11.32 5.10
CA GLU A 131 -7.06 10.76 4.39
C GLU A 131 -7.85 9.74 5.21
N VAL A 132 -7.22 9.08 6.18
CA VAL A 132 -7.83 7.95 6.88
C VAL A 132 -7.98 8.14 8.39
N HIS A 133 -7.67 9.32 8.93
CA HIS A 133 -7.77 9.54 10.36
C HIS A 133 -9.24 9.52 10.82
N LEU A 134 -9.45 9.05 12.04
CA LEU A 134 -10.76 9.08 12.67
C LEU A 134 -10.96 10.40 13.40
N THR A 135 -12.10 11.03 13.17
CA THR A 135 -12.50 12.21 13.92
C THR A 135 -13.23 11.76 15.19
N LYS A 136 -13.52 12.68 16.10
CA LYS A 136 -14.33 12.37 17.28
C LYS A 136 -15.72 11.86 16.90
N GLU A 137 -16.28 12.37 15.81
CA GLU A 137 -17.58 11.95 15.30
C GLU A 137 -17.54 10.50 14.81
N ASP A 138 -16.44 10.09 14.16
CA ASP A 138 -16.28 8.74 13.66
C ASP A 138 -16.08 7.71 14.79
N MET A 139 -15.64 8.16 15.95
CA MET A 139 -15.35 7.30 17.10
C MET A 139 -16.55 7.06 18.02
N VAL A 140 -17.64 7.72 17.77
CA VAL A 140 -18.85 7.61 18.59
C VAL A 140 -19.75 6.48 18.12
#